data_a3973cfe69f03961d4f0bc13d5dc6403
#
_entry.id   a3973cfe69f03961d4f0bc13d5dc6403
#
_cell.length_a   1.000
_cell.length_b   1.000
_cell.length_c   1.000
_cell.angle_alpha   90.00
_cell.angle_beta   90.00
_cell.angle_gamma   90.00
#
_symmetry.space_group_name_H-M   'P 1'
#
loop_
_entity.id
_entity.type
_entity.pdbx_description
1 polymer ?
#
loop_
_entity_poly.entity_id
_entity_poly.type
_entity_poly.pdbx_seq_one_letter_code
_entity_poly.pdbx_strand_id
1 'polypeptide(L)'
;LVTVYQNSHSMKPVFYKIAGTWGNHEGSLLLWVIILTIFSFLFLIYNKDHPKKFRLLTLIIQNILILGFLFFILFNSNPFSSLSPTPSEGLGLNPILQDPALAIHPPLLYIGFVGSSIYFSAAMASLIVNYSEKSFSSSIKNWVLISWCFQTLGILVGSVWAYYELGWGGFWFWDPVENASLLPWFAMTALLHSLIVFEKRNLFYFWVIILCLITFILSVTGTFLVRSGILNSVHTFASDPTRGVYILLFLSLMIFSSIYLLFKKYKKENYNLNQNSKETFILINNWFMMFYLITVLLGTIYPIFTDALTDNKISVGPPFYNAIIFPIVVIFLLFMAVGPKVKWIKNRFEDIKVYFLILAGSIILNILILVFIKSYSILSNFIIISALFLIISSLKDGVSAIQKNSIDLARIISHASFGFLVLFIGLNHIFSIERDYNIKVGETKNFENYSIKLEKLDLKDFPNYKAVIGTLEINNNFSSEKNILKPEIRIYDNPKTLTYEASIKTNLLKDYYLTMSNIDRSDYYNIKFQKKPLMIWIWISVVMIVIGGFLRLFKNAKYS
;
A
#
# COMPACT_ATOMS: atom_id res chain seq x y z
N LEU A 1 23.41 23.57 -3.76
CA LEU A 1 22.03 23.41 -4.19
C LEU A 1 21.08 23.69 -3.03
N VAL A 2 19.93 24.34 -3.31
CA VAL A 2 18.87 24.64 -2.32
C VAL A 2 18.36 23.35 -1.65
N THR A 3 18.08 22.34 -2.45
CA THR A 3 17.59 21.02 -1.96
C THR A 3 18.58 20.34 -1.00
N VAL A 4 19.88 20.44 -1.25
CA VAL A 4 20.91 19.90 -0.37
C VAL A 4 20.97 20.69 0.93
N TYR A 5 20.94 22.03 0.85
CA TYR A 5 20.91 22.90 2.02
C TYR A 5 19.72 22.61 2.94
N GLN A 6 18.53 22.48 2.36
CA GLN A 6 17.30 22.28 3.13
C GLN A 6 17.15 20.87 3.72
N ASN A 7 17.76 19.83 3.10
CA ASN A 7 17.49 18.44 3.43
C ASN A 7 18.73 17.62 3.82
N SER A 8 19.88 18.25 4.02
CA SER A 8 21.11 17.57 4.42
C SER A 8 21.91 18.36 5.44
N HIS A 9 22.83 17.68 6.12
CA HIS A 9 23.76 18.26 7.09
C HIS A 9 25.03 17.40 7.21
N SER A 10 26.20 17.95 7.50
CA SER A 10 27.46 17.20 7.60
C SER A 10 27.42 16.09 8.66
N MET A 11 26.74 16.33 9.79
CA MET A 11 26.59 15.38 10.91
C MET A 11 25.67 14.18 10.63
N LYS A 12 24.89 14.18 9.52
CA LYS A 12 23.99 13.08 9.24
C LYS A 12 24.70 11.84 8.72
N PRO A 13 24.19 10.62 9.05
CA PRO A 13 24.65 9.38 8.43
C PRO A 13 24.51 9.44 6.89
N VAL A 14 25.49 8.86 6.17
CA VAL A 14 25.55 8.89 4.70
C VAL A 14 24.29 8.36 4.07
N PHE A 15 23.70 7.29 4.62
CA PHE A 15 22.45 6.70 4.13
C PHE A 15 21.32 7.74 4.03
N TYR A 16 21.14 8.57 5.07
CA TYR A 16 20.11 9.61 5.09
C TYR A 16 20.49 10.85 4.27
N LYS A 17 21.78 11.09 4.01
CA LYS A 17 22.21 12.11 3.03
C LYS A 17 21.76 11.71 1.61
N ILE A 18 21.89 10.43 1.25
CA ILE A 18 21.43 9.90 -0.02
C ILE A 18 19.89 9.91 -0.09
N ALA A 19 19.20 9.40 0.93
CA ALA A 19 17.74 9.38 0.98
C ALA A 19 17.13 10.79 0.97
N GLY A 20 17.82 11.78 1.52
CA GLY A 20 17.43 13.19 1.47
C GLY A 20 17.27 13.74 0.05
N THR A 21 17.90 13.12 -0.96
CA THR A 21 17.71 13.50 -2.38
C THR A 21 16.26 13.32 -2.84
N TRP A 22 15.57 12.30 -2.41
CA TRP A 22 14.14 12.07 -2.73
C TRP A 22 13.19 12.28 -1.56
N GLY A 23 13.69 12.52 -0.36
CA GLY A 23 12.91 12.85 0.83
C GLY A 23 12.35 14.29 0.85
N ASN A 24 12.38 14.98 -0.27
CA ASN A 24 11.87 16.34 -0.46
C ASN A 24 11.05 16.46 -1.72
N HIS A 25 10.43 17.61 -1.89
CA HIS A 25 9.48 17.87 -2.98
C HIS A 25 10.15 17.80 -4.35
N GLU A 26 11.27 18.49 -4.52
CA GLU A 26 12.00 18.65 -5.78
C GLU A 26 12.67 17.35 -6.21
N GLY A 27 13.40 16.73 -5.30
CA GLY A 27 14.17 15.53 -5.58
C GLY A 27 13.28 14.30 -5.80
N SER A 28 12.14 14.20 -5.13
CA SER A 28 11.18 13.12 -5.36
C SER A 28 10.54 13.20 -6.74
N LEU A 29 10.35 14.40 -7.30
CA LEU A 29 9.88 14.56 -8.69
C LEU A 29 10.96 14.27 -9.72
N LEU A 30 12.22 14.56 -9.41
CA LEU A 30 13.33 14.11 -10.25
C LEU A 30 13.36 12.57 -10.33
N LEU A 31 13.21 11.88 -9.19
CA LEU A 31 13.08 10.42 -9.17
C LEU A 31 11.89 9.93 -9.99
N TRP A 32 10.75 10.65 -9.95
CA TRP A 32 9.58 10.36 -10.78
C TRP A 32 9.94 10.36 -12.28
N VAL A 33 10.60 11.41 -12.76
CA VAL A 33 11.01 11.52 -14.18
C VAL A 33 12.04 10.45 -14.55
N ILE A 34 12.97 10.13 -13.66
CA ILE A 34 13.95 9.06 -13.88
C ILE A 34 13.22 7.72 -14.12
N ILE A 35 12.21 7.39 -13.29
CA ILE A 35 11.46 6.14 -13.43
C ILE A 35 10.63 6.14 -14.71
N LEU A 36 9.95 7.25 -15.07
CA LEU A 36 9.26 7.38 -16.36
C LEU A 36 10.19 7.06 -17.53
N THR A 37 11.40 7.60 -17.49
CA THR A 37 12.43 7.42 -18.53
C THR A 37 12.94 5.99 -18.57
N ILE A 38 13.20 5.37 -17.41
CA ILE A 38 13.62 3.96 -17.33
C ILE A 38 12.56 3.05 -17.92
N PHE A 39 11.27 3.23 -17.57
CA PHE A 39 10.20 2.43 -18.13
C PHE A 39 10.04 2.62 -19.64
N SER A 40 10.22 3.86 -20.15
CA SER A 40 10.26 4.14 -21.59
C SER A 40 11.37 3.38 -22.30
N PHE A 41 12.58 3.43 -21.74
CA PHE A 41 13.76 2.75 -22.29
C PHE A 41 13.60 1.22 -22.26
N LEU A 42 13.16 0.67 -21.15
CA LEU A 42 12.94 -0.77 -21.04
C LEU A 42 11.81 -1.24 -21.98
N PHE A 43 10.73 -0.47 -22.15
CA PHE A 43 9.67 -0.79 -23.10
C PHE A 43 10.20 -0.85 -24.54
N LEU A 44 11.09 0.07 -24.91
CA LEU A 44 11.74 0.06 -26.23
C LEU A 44 12.52 -1.25 -26.47
N ILE A 45 13.19 -1.77 -25.45
CA ILE A 45 14.03 -2.98 -25.55
C ILE A 45 13.18 -4.26 -25.56
N TYR A 46 12.22 -4.37 -24.63
CA TYR A 46 11.52 -5.63 -24.39
C TYR A 46 10.25 -5.84 -25.22
N ASN A 47 9.76 -4.82 -25.92
CA ASN A 47 8.53 -4.90 -26.73
C ASN A 47 8.80 -4.95 -28.25
N LYS A 48 9.95 -5.46 -28.69
CA LYS A 48 10.38 -5.44 -30.10
C LYS A 48 9.44 -6.21 -31.04
N ASP A 49 8.80 -7.26 -30.56
CA ASP A 49 7.95 -8.16 -31.33
C ASP A 49 6.54 -7.61 -31.62
N HIS A 50 6.21 -6.46 -31.05
CA HIS A 50 4.92 -5.80 -31.27
C HIS A 50 4.97 -4.82 -32.48
N PRO A 51 3.80 -4.47 -33.07
CA PRO A 51 3.74 -3.61 -34.27
C PRO A 51 4.47 -2.28 -34.07
N LYS A 52 5.31 -1.91 -35.06
CA LYS A 52 6.14 -0.69 -34.96
C LYS A 52 5.32 0.58 -34.67
N LYS A 53 4.15 0.75 -35.36
CA LYS A 53 3.29 1.93 -35.12
C LYS A 53 2.78 2.01 -33.70
N PHE A 54 2.37 0.88 -33.11
CA PHE A 54 1.94 0.80 -31.72
C PHE A 54 3.08 1.19 -30.77
N ARG A 55 4.26 0.59 -30.94
CA ARG A 55 5.42 0.86 -30.07
C ARG A 55 5.86 2.34 -30.14
N LEU A 56 6.00 2.88 -31.34
CA LEU A 56 6.41 4.28 -31.54
C LEU A 56 5.39 5.23 -30.89
N LEU A 57 4.09 4.98 -31.06
CA LEU A 57 3.07 5.84 -30.47
C LEU A 57 3.02 5.72 -28.95
N THR A 58 3.23 4.52 -28.39
CA THR A 58 3.39 4.33 -26.94
C THR A 58 4.54 5.19 -26.41
N LEU A 59 5.70 5.15 -27.06
CA LEU A 59 6.86 5.95 -26.67
C LEU A 59 6.64 7.46 -26.86
N ILE A 60 5.93 7.89 -27.90
CA ILE A 60 5.57 9.31 -28.10
C ILE A 60 4.71 9.79 -26.93
N ILE A 61 3.65 9.05 -26.58
CA ILE A 61 2.77 9.42 -25.47
C ILE A 61 3.55 9.41 -24.14
N GLN A 62 4.38 8.40 -23.91
CA GLN A 62 5.25 8.33 -22.73
C GLN A 62 6.19 9.54 -22.65
N ASN A 63 6.79 9.98 -23.77
CA ASN A 63 7.63 11.17 -23.80
C ASN A 63 6.85 12.47 -23.58
N ILE A 64 5.59 12.56 -24.01
CA ILE A 64 4.71 13.69 -23.68
C ILE A 64 4.49 13.76 -22.16
N LEU A 65 4.27 12.63 -21.49
CA LEU A 65 4.18 12.59 -20.04
C LEU A 65 5.50 13.03 -19.37
N ILE A 66 6.64 12.53 -19.86
CA ILE A 66 7.97 12.94 -19.38
C ILE A 66 8.16 14.45 -19.52
N LEU A 67 7.83 15.02 -20.68
CA LEU A 67 7.92 16.45 -20.92
C LEU A 67 7.02 17.25 -19.96
N GLY A 68 5.79 16.80 -19.71
CA GLY A 68 4.91 17.45 -18.75
C GLY A 68 5.52 17.52 -17.35
N PHE A 69 6.11 16.44 -16.85
CA PHE A 69 6.80 16.45 -15.56
C PHE A 69 8.13 17.22 -15.59
N LEU A 70 8.85 17.23 -16.70
CA LEU A 70 10.07 18.05 -16.86
C LEU A 70 9.73 19.55 -16.81
N PHE A 71 8.67 20.00 -17.46
CA PHE A 71 8.19 21.38 -17.36
C PHE A 71 7.79 21.72 -15.92
N PHE A 72 7.10 20.80 -15.23
CA PHE A 72 6.80 20.99 -13.82
C PHE A 72 8.06 21.18 -12.98
N ILE A 73 9.08 20.34 -13.16
CA ILE A 73 10.37 20.44 -12.47
C ILE A 73 11.04 21.78 -12.79
N LEU A 74 11.08 22.16 -14.04
CA LEU A 74 11.77 23.36 -14.50
C LEU A 74 11.15 24.65 -13.90
N PHE A 75 9.83 24.75 -13.90
CA PHE A 75 9.14 26.00 -13.55
C PHE A 75 8.66 26.05 -12.09
N ASN A 76 8.29 24.91 -11.50
CA ASN A 76 7.65 24.88 -10.20
C ASN A 76 8.43 24.14 -9.10
N SER A 77 9.43 23.32 -9.44
CA SER A 77 10.06 22.41 -8.48
C SER A 77 11.50 22.04 -8.86
N ASN A 78 12.34 23.06 -9.12
CA ASN A 78 13.69 22.86 -9.66
C ASN A 78 14.67 22.34 -8.59
N PRO A 79 15.13 21.06 -8.65
CA PRO A 79 16.06 20.50 -7.68
C PRO A 79 17.50 21.03 -7.84
N PHE A 80 17.80 21.74 -8.95
CA PHE A 80 19.14 22.26 -9.28
C PHE A 80 19.31 23.74 -8.94
N SER A 81 18.31 24.36 -8.32
CA SER A 81 18.43 25.75 -7.85
C SER A 81 19.60 25.91 -6.89
N SER A 82 20.39 26.97 -7.06
CA SER A 82 21.56 27.24 -6.25
C SER A 82 21.35 28.41 -5.29
N LEU A 83 22.13 28.43 -4.21
CA LEU A 83 22.19 29.55 -3.24
C LEU A 83 23.47 30.36 -3.43
N SER A 84 23.34 31.67 -3.34
CA SER A 84 24.46 32.58 -3.31
C SER A 84 24.23 33.66 -2.21
N PRO A 85 25.14 33.82 -1.23
CA PRO A 85 26.35 33.03 -1.01
C PRO A 85 26.08 31.60 -0.61
N THR A 86 27.05 30.70 -0.85
CA THR A 86 26.94 29.28 -0.47
C THR A 86 27.01 29.17 1.06
N PRO A 87 25.99 28.60 1.73
CA PRO A 87 26.00 28.34 3.16
C PRO A 87 27.10 27.34 3.56
N SER A 88 27.67 27.48 4.76
CA SER A 88 28.66 26.55 5.29
C SER A 88 28.10 25.20 5.68
N GLU A 89 26.83 25.14 6.12
CA GLU A 89 26.13 23.93 6.53
C GLU A 89 24.67 23.94 6.09
N GLY A 90 24.08 22.74 6.00
CA GLY A 90 22.67 22.58 5.69
C GLY A 90 21.77 22.57 6.93
N LEU A 91 20.47 22.77 6.72
CA LEU A 91 19.43 22.77 7.76
C LEU A 91 19.11 21.37 8.32
N GLY A 92 19.45 20.32 7.57
CA GLY A 92 19.20 18.95 7.94
C GLY A 92 17.87 18.38 7.40
N LEU A 93 17.81 17.05 7.31
CA LEU A 93 16.60 16.32 6.95
C LEU A 93 15.66 16.25 8.16
N ASN A 94 14.36 16.36 7.93
CA ASN A 94 13.36 16.14 8.98
C ASN A 94 13.65 14.80 9.71
N PRO A 95 13.74 14.79 11.04
CA PRO A 95 14.06 13.60 11.83
C PRO A 95 13.13 12.42 11.58
N ILE A 96 11.83 12.64 11.42
CA ILE A 96 10.84 11.60 11.12
C ILE A 96 11.17 10.86 9.81
N LEU A 97 11.90 11.50 8.88
CA LEU A 97 12.35 10.90 7.63
C LEU A 97 13.67 10.11 7.77
N GLN A 98 14.27 10.08 8.97
CA GLN A 98 15.52 9.37 9.22
C GLN A 98 15.28 7.94 9.71
N ASP A 99 14.45 7.23 9.01
CA ASP A 99 14.17 5.80 9.20
C ASP A 99 14.52 4.98 7.95
N PRO A 100 15.13 3.77 8.08
CA PRO A 100 15.51 2.95 6.93
C PRO A 100 14.33 2.53 6.06
N ALA A 101 13.16 2.23 6.65
CA ALA A 101 11.98 1.85 5.90
C ALA A 101 11.47 3.03 5.07
N LEU A 102 11.41 4.24 5.66
CA LEU A 102 11.02 5.43 4.93
C LEU A 102 12.03 5.82 3.83
N ALA A 103 13.33 5.63 4.05
CA ALA A 103 14.33 5.89 3.02
C ALA A 103 14.13 5.03 1.76
N ILE A 104 13.66 3.76 1.92
CA ILE A 104 13.45 2.81 0.83
C ILE A 104 12.02 2.88 0.27
N HIS A 105 11.03 3.28 1.09
CA HIS A 105 9.61 3.33 0.71
C HIS A 105 9.32 4.12 -0.58
N PRO A 106 9.77 5.39 -0.76
CA PRO A 106 9.42 6.16 -1.95
C PRO A 106 9.95 5.57 -3.26
N PRO A 107 11.20 5.09 -3.37
CA PRO A 107 11.66 4.40 -4.57
C PRO A 107 10.83 3.18 -4.95
N LEU A 108 10.47 2.32 -3.98
CA LEU A 108 9.63 1.15 -4.23
C LEU A 108 8.23 1.55 -4.69
N LEU A 109 7.60 2.48 -3.98
CA LEU A 109 6.27 2.97 -4.31
C LEU A 109 6.25 3.60 -5.70
N TYR A 110 7.25 4.39 -6.06
CA TYR A 110 7.31 5.05 -7.36
C TYR A 110 7.53 4.09 -8.52
N ILE A 111 8.26 3.00 -8.37
CA ILE A 111 8.33 1.96 -9.40
C ILE A 111 6.92 1.41 -9.69
N GLY A 112 6.08 1.23 -8.69
CA GLY A 112 4.68 0.84 -8.86
C GLY A 112 3.82 1.95 -9.47
N PHE A 113 3.78 3.10 -8.83
CA PHE A 113 2.99 4.27 -9.20
C PHE A 113 3.31 4.78 -10.60
N VAL A 114 4.58 5.16 -10.79
CA VAL A 114 5.06 5.78 -12.02
C VAL A 114 5.19 4.77 -13.15
N GLY A 115 5.54 3.53 -12.81
CA GLY A 115 5.59 2.43 -13.77
C GLY A 115 4.26 2.18 -14.47
N SER A 116 3.14 2.59 -13.86
CA SER A 116 1.81 2.51 -14.47
C SER A 116 1.66 3.40 -15.73
N SER A 117 2.50 4.40 -15.90
CA SER A 117 2.51 5.28 -17.07
C SER A 117 2.70 4.54 -18.40
N ILE A 118 3.50 3.45 -18.38
CA ILE A 118 3.84 2.77 -19.64
C ILE A 118 2.63 2.02 -20.22
N TYR A 119 1.81 1.39 -19.39
CA TYR A 119 0.60 0.75 -19.88
C TYR A 119 -0.56 1.73 -20.06
N PHE A 120 -0.57 2.90 -19.39
CA PHE A 120 -1.41 4.03 -19.76
C PHE A 120 -1.09 4.47 -21.20
N SER A 121 0.19 4.73 -21.50
CA SER A 121 0.65 5.14 -22.83
C SER A 121 0.37 4.08 -23.90
N ALA A 122 0.53 2.79 -23.56
CA ALA A 122 0.21 1.67 -24.42
C ALA A 122 -1.30 1.55 -24.70
N ALA A 123 -2.16 1.81 -23.69
CA ALA A 123 -3.62 1.81 -23.85
C ALA A 123 -4.07 2.94 -24.79
N MET A 124 -3.54 4.16 -24.62
CA MET A 124 -3.81 5.28 -25.52
C MET A 124 -3.36 4.97 -26.95
N ALA A 125 -2.13 4.44 -27.11
CA ALA A 125 -1.61 4.03 -28.41
C ALA A 125 -2.46 2.93 -29.06
N SER A 126 -2.89 1.93 -28.30
CA SER A 126 -3.78 0.85 -28.74
C SER A 126 -5.09 1.39 -29.32
N LEU A 127 -5.72 2.35 -28.65
CA LEU A 127 -6.93 3.02 -29.14
C LEU A 127 -6.68 3.78 -30.44
N ILE A 128 -5.57 4.50 -30.56
CA ILE A 128 -5.26 5.31 -31.75
C ILE A 128 -5.03 4.43 -32.96
N VAL A 129 -4.22 3.36 -32.84
CA VAL A 129 -3.88 2.47 -33.98
C VAL A 129 -4.84 1.30 -34.13
N ASN A 130 -5.89 1.19 -33.32
CA ASN A 130 -6.86 0.07 -33.28
C ASN A 130 -6.17 -1.30 -33.05
N TYR A 131 -5.19 -1.36 -32.15
CA TYR A 131 -4.48 -2.57 -31.78
C TYR A 131 -5.19 -3.28 -30.63
N SER A 132 -6.25 -4.03 -30.96
CA SER A 132 -7.15 -4.70 -30.00
C SER A 132 -7.00 -6.24 -29.99
N GLU A 133 -5.91 -6.75 -30.51
CA GLU A 133 -5.64 -8.18 -30.55
C GLU A 133 -5.13 -8.70 -29.19
N LYS A 134 -5.20 -10.01 -28.99
CA LYS A 134 -4.67 -10.68 -27.78
C LYS A 134 -3.20 -10.35 -27.51
N SER A 135 -2.43 -10.09 -28.55
CA SER A 135 -1.03 -9.65 -28.48
C SER A 135 -0.86 -8.32 -27.73
N PHE A 136 -1.90 -7.46 -27.66
CA PHE A 136 -1.86 -6.29 -26.79
C PHE A 136 -1.71 -6.69 -25.31
N SER A 137 -2.38 -7.78 -24.86
CA SER A 137 -2.19 -8.27 -23.49
C SER A 137 -0.73 -8.64 -23.20
N SER A 138 -0.06 -9.33 -24.14
CA SER A 138 1.34 -9.71 -23.95
C SER A 138 2.28 -8.50 -23.88
N SER A 139 1.93 -7.39 -24.55
CA SER A 139 2.74 -6.17 -24.54
C SER A 139 2.76 -5.45 -23.20
N ILE A 140 1.72 -5.63 -22.35
CA ILE A 140 1.57 -4.88 -21.11
C ILE A 140 1.54 -5.73 -19.83
N LYS A 141 1.22 -7.02 -19.92
CA LYS A 141 0.99 -7.88 -18.73
C LYS A 141 2.14 -7.90 -17.73
N ASN A 142 3.38 -7.94 -18.21
CA ASN A 142 4.56 -7.97 -17.34
C ASN A 142 4.80 -6.60 -16.69
N TRP A 143 4.54 -5.51 -17.39
CA TRP A 143 4.63 -4.15 -16.86
C TRP A 143 3.62 -3.92 -15.74
N VAL A 144 2.38 -4.36 -15.95
CA VAL A 144 1.34 -4.29 -14.90
C VAL A 144 1.75 -5.11 -13.68
N LEU A 145 2.30 -6.31 -13.89
CA LEU A 145 2.70 -7.19 -12.80
C LEU A 145 3.90 -6.65 -12.01
N ILE A 146 4.90 -6.07 -12.70
CA ILE A 146 6.03 -5.37 -12.06
C ILE A 146 5.49 -4.21 -11.22
N SER A 147 4.68 -3.34 -11.81
CA SER A 147 4.10 -2.19 -11.11
C SER A 147 3.29 -2.64 -9.89
N TRP A 148 2.49 -3.68 -10.00
CA TRP A 148 1.68 -4.21 -8.90
C TRP A 148 2.53 -4.79 -7.76
N CYS A 149 3.60 -5.53 -8.08
CA CYS A 149 4.51 -6.08 -7.08
C CYS A 149 5.23 -4.95 -6.30
N PHE A 150 5.76 -3.96 -7.01
CA PHE A 150 6.46 -2.85 -6.39
C PHE A 150 5.51 -1.91 -5.64
N GLN A 151 4.28 -1.70 -6.13
CA GLN A 151 3.24 -0.99 -5.41
C GLN A 151 2.90 -1.68 -4.08
N THR A 152 2.74 -3.00 -4.10
CA THR A 152 2.48 -3.80 -2.90
C THR A 152 3.63 -3.70 -1.90
N LEU A 153 4.89 -3.81 -2.37
CA LEU A 153 6.08 -3.62 -1.54
C LEU A 153 6.18 -2.19 -0.97
N GLY A 154 5.90 -1.19 -1.81
CA GLY A 154 5.90 0.20 -1.37
C GLY A 154 4.89 0.44 -0.26
N ILE A 155 3.66 -0.04 -0.41
CA ILE A 155 2.61 0.05 0.63
C ILE A 155 3.06 -0.68 1.90
N LEU A 156 3.60 -1.90 1.78
CA LEU A 156 4.11 -2.67 2.92
C LEU A 156 5.17 -1.89 3.70
N VAL A 157 6.20 -1.40 3.01
CA VAL A 157 7.33 -0.72 3.68
C VAL A 157 6.87 0.60 4.30
N GLY A 158 5.92 1.32 3.67
CA GLY A 158 5.28 2.50 4.28
C GLY A 158 4.48 2.16 5.54
N SER A 159 3.74 1.04 5.54
CA SER A 159 3.01 0.55 6.73
C SER A 159 3.95 0.13 7.86
N VAL A 160 5.10 -0.48 7.54
CA VAL A 160 6.14 -0.81 8.51
C VAL A 160 6.70 0.46 9.12
N TRP A 161 7.05 1.45 8.31
CA TRP A 161 7.51 2.75 8.79
C TRP A 161 6.49 3.43 9.71
N ALA A 162 5.23 3.51 9.31
CA ALA A 162 4.17 4.10 10.13
C ALA A 162 4.03 3.39 11.49
N TYR A 163 4.20 2.07 11.51
CA TYR A 163 4.16 1.27 12.74
C TYR A 163 5.31 1.59 13.69
N TYR A 164 6.53 1.82 13.18
CA TYR A 164 7.71 2.08 14.01
C TYR A 164 7.80 3.55 14.45
N GLU A 165 7.53 4.51 13.54
CA GLU A 165 7.88 5.91 13.73
C GLU A 165 6.72 6.79 14.24
N LEU A 166 5.47 6.49 13.87
CA LEU A 166 4.38 7.42 14.16
C LEU A 166 3.79 7.28 15.57
N GLY A 167 4.23 6.30 16.34
CA GLY A 167 3.73 6.09 17.70
C GLY A 167 2.28 5.64 17.80
N TRP A 168 1.62 5.37 16.67
CA TRP A 168 0.20 4.99 16.63
C TRP A 168 -0.05 3.55 17.08
N GLY A 169 0.96 2.67 16.93
CA GLY A 169 0.86 1.26 17.30
C GLY A 169 -0.06 0.44 16.39
N GLY A 170 -0.23 0.86 15.16
CA GLY A 170 -1.00 0.18 14.12
C GLY A 170 -0.28 0.23 12.78
N PHE A 171 -0.71 -0.62 11.85
CA PHE A 171 -0.09 -0.77 10.54
C PHE A 171 -0.84 -0.05 9.43
N TRP A 172 -2.08 0.43 9.68
CA TRP A 172 -2.93 1.13 8.71
C TRP A 172 -3.98 1.97 9.44
N PHE A 173 -4.08 3.24 9.08
CA PHE A 173 -4.95 4.20 9.75
C PHE A 173 -5.96 4.87 8.82
N TRP A 174 -6.02 4.46 7.56
CA TRP A 174 -6.82 5.12 6.54
C TRP A 174 -6.46 6.61 6.38
N ASP A 175 -5.19 6.95 6.64
CA ASP A 175 -4.69 8.29 6.35
C ASP A 175 -4.87 8.62 4.87
N PRO A 176 -5.23 9.86 4.50
CA PRO A 176 -5.46 10.23 3.11
C PRO A 176 -4.29 9.89 2.16
N VAL A 177 -3.04 9.92 2.62
CA VAL A 177 -1.86 9.56 1.81
C VAL A 177 -1.71 8.04 1.68
N GLU A 178 -1.98 7.29 2.75
CA GLU A 178 -2.09 5.83 2.70
C GLU A 178 -3.16 5.43 1.68
N ASN A 179 -4.35 6.02 1.78
CA ASN A 179 -5.47 5.79 0.87
C ASN A 179 -5.10 6.10 -0.59
N ALA A 180 -4.43 7.23 -0.85
CA ALA A 180 -3.98 7.61 -2.18
C ALA A 180 -3.05 6.56 -2.80
N SER A 181 -2.22 5.91 -1.99
CA SER A 181 -1.34 4.82 -2.44
C SER A 181 -2.11 3.54 -2.80
N LEU A 182 -3.24 3.29 -2.15
CA LEU A 182 -4.06 2.09 -2.32
C LEU A 182 -4.97 2.16 -3.55
N LEU A 183 -5.39 3.37 -3.97
CA LEU A 183 -6.30 3.55 -5.11
C LEU A 183 -5.81 2.89 -6.41
N PRO A 184 -4.58 3.15 -6.91
CA PRO A 184 -4.09 2.48 -8.11
C PRO A 184 -3.87 0.98 -7.91
N TRP A 185 -3.61 0.50 -6.69
CA TRP A 185 -3.47 -0.91 -6.39
C TRP A 185 -4.76 -1.71 -6.66
N PHE A 186 -5.93 -1.16 -6.32
CA PHE A 186 -7.22 -1.77 -6.66
C PHE A 186 -7.41 -1.86 -8.18
N ALA A 187 -7.11 -0.79 -8.90
CA ALA A 187 -7.22 -0.77 -10.36
C ALA A 187 -6.24 -1.76 -11.01
N MET A 188 -4.99 -1.84 -10.55
CA MET A 188 -4.00 -2.81 -11.02
C MET A 188 -4.45 -4.25 -10.76
N THR A 189 -5.03 -4.54 -9.59
CA THR A 189 -5.53 -5.87 -9.24
C THR A 189 -6.67 -6.30 -10.18
N ALA A 190 -7.63 -5.41 -10.46
CA ALA A 190 -8.67 -5.66 -11.45
C ALA A 190 -8.08 -5.84 -12.86
N LEU A 191 -7.08 -5.03 -13.22
CA LEU A 191 -6.40 -5.10 -14.52
C LEU A 191 -5.69 -6.44 -14.73
N LEU A 192 -4.94 -6.94 -13.74
CA LEU A 192 -4.27 -8.24 -13.81
C LEU A 192 -5.25 -9.38 -14.12
N HIS A 193 -6.41 -9.37 -13.46
CA HIS A 193 -7.45 -10.38 -13.70
C HIS A 193 -8.13 -10.20 -15.06
N SER A 194 -8.40 -8.96 -15.48
CA SER A 194 -8.98 -8.66 -16.79
C SER A 194 -8.07 -9.08 -17.95
N LEU A 195 -6.74 -8.90 -17.79
CA LEU A 195 -5.75 -9.34 -18.76
C LEU A 195 -5.76 -10.86 -18.97
N ILE A 196 -6.03 -11.65 -17.92
CA ILE A 196 -6.17 -13.11 -18.05
C ILE A 196 -7.37 -13.47 -18.92
N VAL A 197 -8.51 -12.80 -18.75
CA VAL A 197 -9.71 -13.01 -19.58
C VAL A 197 -9.44 -12.58 -21.01
N PHE A 198 -8.82 -11.42 -21.20
CA PHE A 198 -8.52 -10.90 -22.52
C PHE A 198 -7.55 -11.82 -23.28
N GLU A 199 -6.50 -12.31 -22.64
CA GLU A 199 -5.54 -13.25 -23.24
C GLU A 199 -6.19 -14.59 -23.63
N LYS A 200 -7.04 -15.15 -22.76
CA LYS A 200 -7.64 -16.49 -22.95
C LYS A 200 -8.91 -16.48 -23.81
N ARG A 201 -9.74 -15.44 -23.67
CA ARG A 201 -11.09 -15.41 -24.23
C ARG A 201 -11.31 -14.29 -25.24
N ASN A 202 -10.40 -13.35 -25.38
CA ASN A 202 -10.55 -12.13 -26.18
C ASN A 202 -11.79 -11.29 -25.78
N LEU A 203 -12.09 -11.28 -24.49
CA LEU A 203 -13.17 -10.51 -23.87
C LEU A 203 -12.55 -9.47 -22.93
N PHE A 204 -13.30 -8.43 -22.57
CA PHE A 204 -12.88 -7.39 -21.62
C PHE A 204 -11.80 -6.43 -22.16
N TYR A 205 -11.69 -6.27 -23.47
CA TYR A 205 -10.73 -5.31 -24.04
C TYR A 205 -10.93 -3.90 -23.45
N PHE A 206 -12.19 -3.40 -23.41
CA PHE A 206 -12.47 -2.08 -22.85
C PHE A 206 -12.25 -2.01 -21.34
N TRP A 207 -12.51 -3.08 -20.58
CA TRP A 207 -12.12 -3.16 -19.18
C TRP A 207 -10.61 -3.00 -19.01
N VAL A 208 -9.81 -3.70 -19.81
CA VAL A 208 -8.34 -3.59 -19.81
C VAL A 208 -7.90 -2.15 -20.11
N ILE A 209 -8.45 -1.54 -21.16
CA ILE A 209 -8.11 -0.17 -21.53
C ILE A 209 -8.47 0.82 -20.42
N ILE A 210 -9.70 0.78 -19.93
CA ILE A 210 -10.17 1.69 -18.85
C ILE A 210 -9.31 1.54 -17.60
N LEU A 211 -9.00 0.31 -17.19
CA LEU A 211 -8.19 0.05 -16.01
C LEU A 211 -6.74 0.50 -16.19
N CYS A 212 -6.15 0.36 -17.38
CA CYS A 212 -4.83 0.94 -17.69
C CYS A 212 -4.82 2.46 -17.55
N LEU A 213 -5.86 3.13 -18.07
CA LEU A 213 -5.97 4.59 -17.99
C LEU A 213 -6.20 5.07 -16.55
N ILE A 214 -7.16 4.48 -15.86
CA ILE A 214 -7.51 4.86 -14.48
C ILE A 214 -6.32 4.65 -13.53
N THR A 215 -5.55 3.60 -13.68
CA THR A 215 -4.42 3.30 -12.79
C THR A 215 -3.43 4.46 -12.75
N PHE A 216 -2.97 4.96 -13.89
CA PHE A 216 -2.02 6.06 -13.91
C PHE A 216 -2.66 7.41 -13.57
N ILE A 217 -3.91 7.63 -13.98
CA ILE A 217 -4.69 8.81 -13.55
C ILE A 217 -4.77 8.86 -12.02
N LEU A 218 -5.07 7.75 -11.34
CA LEU A 218 -5.10 7.66 -9.89
C LEU A 218 -3.72 7.87 -9.24
N SER A 219 -2.64 7.42 -9.90
CA SER A 219 -1.28 7.70 -9.43
C SER A 219 -0.97 9.20 -9.47
N VAL A 220 -1.35 9.90 -10.55
CA VAL A 220 -1.19 11.36 -10.64
C VAL A 220 -2.15 12.08 -9.69
N THR A 221 -3.37 11.58 -9.51
CA THR A 221 -4.33 12.10 -8.50
C THR A 221 -3.75 11.99 -7.09
N GLY A 222 -3.16 10.86 -6.73
CA GLY A 222 -2.47 10.69 -5.45
C GLY A 222 -1.32 11.70 -5.28
N THR A 223 -0.54 11.91 -6.33
CA THR A 223 0.52 12.93 -6.34
C THR A 223 -0.03 14.35 -6.16
N PHE A 224 -1.16 14.67 -6.80
CA PHE A 224 -1.87 15.94 -6.60
C PHE A 224 -2.31 16.10 -5.14
N LEU A 225 -2.99 15.11 -4.58
CA LEU A 225 -3.49 15.15 -3.21
C LEU A 225 -2.36 15.39 -2.18
N VAL A 226 -1.24 14.69 -2.33
CA VAL A 226 -0.10 14.77 -1.40
C VAL A 226 0.66 16.11 -1.52
N ARG A 227 0.68 16.72 -2.72
CA ARG A 227 1.55 17.88 -3.01
C ARG A 227 0.84 19.22 -3.10
N SER A 228 -0.49 19.22 -3.22
CA SER A 228 -1.28 20.46 -3.25
C SER A 228 -1.42 21.14 -1.88
N GLY A 229 -1.11 20.41 -0.80
CA GLY A 229 -1.34 20.89 0.56
C GLY A 229 -2.82 20.98 0.96
N ILE A 230 -3.72 20.37 0.17
CA ILE A 230 -5.16 20.36 0.44
C ILE A 230 -5.50 19.35 1.54
N LEU A 231 -4.71 18.27 1.67
CA LEU A 231 -4.93 17.24 2.67
C LEU A 231 -4.26 17.58 4.00
N ASN A 232 -4.96 17.31 5.09
CA ASN A 232 -4.37 17.33 6.43
C ASN A 232 -3.86 15.92 6.77
N SER A 233 -2.56 15.69 6.60
CA SER A 233 -1.89 14.41 6.89
C SER A 233 -0.45 14.67 7.34
N VAL A 234 0.07 13.80 8.20
CA VAL A 234 1.48 13.82 8.61
C VAL A 234 2.45 13.50 7.48
N HIS A 235 1.95 12.95 6.37
CA HIS A 235 2.71 12.57 5.18
C HIS A 235 2.71 13.66 4.09
N THR A 236 1.96 14.76 4.27
CA THR A 236 1.87 15.81 3.24
C THR A 236 3.10 16.70 3.27
N PHE A 237 3.48 17.18 2.09
CA PHE A 237 4.45 18.25 1.96
C PHE A 237 3.84 19.60 2.36
N ALA A 238 4.70 20.61 2.55
CA ALA A 238 4.23 21.97 2.78
C ALA A 238 3.28 22.44 1.67
N SER A 239 2.22 23.14 2.05
CA SER A 239 1.20 23.63 1.13
C SER A 239 1.82 24.59 0.09
N ASP A 240 1.63 24.27 -1.18
CA ASP A 240 2.01 25.11 -2.32
C ASP A 240 0.91 25.06 -3.39
N PRO A 241 -0.01 26.03 -3.39
CA PRO A 241 -1.12 26.07 -4.34
C PRO A 241 -0.69 26.10 -5.81
N THR A 242 0.45 26.73 -6.13
CA THR A 242 0.96 26.86 -7.51
C THR A 242 1.31 25.49 -8.08
N ARG A 243 1.95 24.66 -7.28
CA ARG A 243 2.28 23.28 -7.64
C ARG A 243 1.02 22.43 -7.81
N GLY A 244 0.03 22.63 -6.92
CA GLY A 244 -1.27 21.95 -7.00
C GLY A 244 -2.01 22.27 -8.31
N VAL A 245 -2.08 23.54 -8.69
CA VAL A 245 -2.76 23.98 -9.93
C VAL A 245 -2.13 23.37 -11.17
N TYR A 246 -0.79 23.35 -11.26
CA TYR A 246 -0.11 22.74 -12.41
C TYR A 246 -0.46 21.25 -12.57
N ILE A 247 -0.35 20.49 -11.45
CA ILE A 247 -0.64 19.05 -11.49
C ILE A 247 -2.11 18.80 -11.83
N LEU A 248 -3.03 19.62 -11.32
CA LEU A 248 -4.47 19.54 -11.61
C LEU A 248 -4.76 19.79 -13.10
N LEU A 249 -4.14 20.80 -13.70
CA LEU A 249 -4.28 21.07 -15.13
C LEU A 249 -3.74 19.93 -15.98
N PHE A 250 -2.57 19.40 -15.64
CA PHE A 250 -1.98 18.26 -16.33
C PHE A 250 -2.85 17.00 -16.19
N LEU A 251 -3.34 16.72 -14.99
CA LEU A 251 -4.28 15.62 -14.72
C LEU A 251 -5.58 15.78 -15.52
N SER A 252 -6.14 16.98 -15.57
CA SER A 252 -7.34 17.29 -16.37
C SER A 252 -7.12 17.00 -17.85
N LEU A 253 -5.97 17.42 -18.40
CA LEU A 253 -5.60 17.12 -19.79
C LEU A 253 -5.51 15.61 -20.07
N MET A 254 -4.92 14.85 -19.13
CA MET A 254 -4.85 13.39 -19.21
C MET A 254 -6.25 12.75 -19.19
N ILE A 255 -7.13 13.20 -18.28
CA ILE A 255 -8.50 12.69 -18.17
C ILE A 255 -9.28 13.00 -19.45
N PHE A 256 -9.29 14.25 -19.92
CA PHE A 256 -10.03 14.65 -21.13
C PHE A 256 -9.55 13.93 -22.36
N SER A 257 -8.23 13.80 -22.55
CA SER A 257 -7.67 13.07 -23.70
C SER A 257 -8.03 11.58 -23.66
N SER A 258 -8.01 10.97 -22.48
CA SER A 258 -8.41 9.57 -22.26
C SER A 258 -9.89 9.36 -22.57
N ILE A 259 -10.76 10.19 -22.02
CA ILE A 259 -12.21 10.15 -22.25
C ILE A 259 -12.53 10.37 -23.73
N TYR A 260 -11.90 11.36 -24.38
CA TYR A 260 -12.10 11.64 -25.80
C TYR A 260 -11.76 10.41 -26.67
N LEU A 261 -10.61 9.78 -26.44
CA LEU A 261 -10.21 8.59 -27.18
C LEU A 261 -11.11 7.39 -26.90
N LEU A 262 -11.52 7.19 -25.64
CA LEU A 262 -12.47 6.13 -25.29
C LEU A 262 -13.79 6.28 -26.04
N PHE A 263 -14.42 7.47 -26.01
CA PHE A 263 -15.68 7.70 -26.72
C PHE A 263 -15.54 7.57 -28.23
N LYS A 264 -14.47 8.12 -28.81
CA LYS A 264 -14.21 8.04 -30.26
C LYS A 264 -13.99 6.62 -30.76
N LYS A 265 -13.42 5.75 -29.91
CA LYS A 265 -13.01 4.39 -30.30
C LYS A 265 -13.85 3.30 -29.64
N TYR A 266 -14.84 3.69 -28.84
CA TYR A 266 -15.72 2.74 -28.18
C TYR A 266 -16.44 1.86 -29.22
N LYS A 267 -16.29 0.55 -29.05
CA LYS A 267 -17.09 -0.45 -29.75
C LYS A 267 -17.82 -1.27 -28.70
N LYS A 268 -19.13 -1.36 -28.84
CA LYS A 268 -19.93 -2.19 -27.94
C LYS A 268 -19.45 -3.62 -28.01
N GLU A 269 -18.93 -4.13 -26.91
CA GLU A 269 -18.61 -5.54 -26.76
C GLU A 269 -19.87 -6.27 -26.31
N ASN A 270 -20.35 -7.22 -27.11
CA ASN A 270 -21.47 -8.07 -26.71
C ASN A 270 -20.93 -9.26 -25.95
N TYR A 271 -21.11 -9.25 -24.64
CA TYR A 271 -20.75 -10.38 -23.77
C TYR A 271 -21.93 -11.31 -23.55
N ASN A 272 -21.89 -12.49 -24.15
CA ASN A 272 -22.73 -13.59 -23.74
C ASN A 272 -22.02 -14.37 -22.61
N LEU A 273 -21.95 -13.77 -21.42
CA LEU A 273 -21.32 -14.40 -20.26
C LEU A 273 -22.30 -15.37 -19.61
N ASN A 274 -21.87 -16.61 -19.41
CA ASN A 274 -22.59 -17.55 -18.58
C ASN A 274 -22.39 -17.21 -17.10
N GLN A 275 -23.46 -17.12 -16.32
CA GLN A 275 -23.40 -16.79 -14.89
C GLN A 275 -22.40 -17.68 -14.11
N ASN A 276 -22.29 -18.96 -14.52
CA ASN A 276 -21.40 -19.93 -13.90
C ASN A 276 -20.10 -20.10 -14.72
N SER A 277 -19.43 -19.00 -15.07
CA SER A 277 -18.18 -19.04 -15.82
C SER A 277 -17.06 -18.28 -15.10
N LYS A 278 -15.81 -18.65 -15.37
CA LYS A 278 -14.64 -17.96 -14.82
C LYS A 278 -14.60 -16.48 -15.21
N GLU A 279 -15.07 -16.16 -16.42
CA GLU A 279 -15.19 -14.79 -16.91
C GLU A 279 -16.10 -13.95 -16.01
N THR A 280 -17.23 -14.51 -15.61
CA THR A 280 -18.19 -13.84 -14.70
C THR A 280 -17.60 -13.66 -13.31
N PHE A 281 -16.90 -14.65 -12.77
CA PHE A 281 -16.22 -14.51 -11.47
C PHE A 281 -15.12 -13.44 -11.50
N ILE A 282 -14.41 -13.30 -12.61
CA ILE A 282 -13.42 -12.23 -12.78
C ILE A 282 -14.09 -10.87 -12.94
N LEU A 283 -15.23 -10.79 -13.62
CA LEU A 283 -16.03 -9.57 -13.70
C LEU A 283 -16.53 -9.14 -12.30
N ILE A 284 -16.99 -10.08 -11.50
CA ILE A 284 -17.39 -9.84 -10.10
C ILE A 284 -16.19 -9.34 -9.28
N ASN A 285 -15.00 -9.93 -9.45
CA ASN A 285 -13.77 -9.41 -8.83
C ASN A 285 -13.51 -7.95 -9.21
N ASN A 286 -13.68 -7.58 -10.50
CA ASN A 286 -13.51 -6.20 -10.93
C ASN A 286 -14.51 -5.26 -10.24
N TRP A 287 -15.76 -5.68 -10.06
CA TRP A 287 -16.76 -4.91 -9.33
C TRP A 287 -16.37 -4.71 -7.86
N PHE A 288 -15.85 -5.75 -7.18
CA PHE A 288 -15.33 -5.59 -5.82
C PHE A 288 -14.17 -4.59 -5.75
N MET A 289 -13.21 -4.70 -6.68
CA MET A 289 -12.07 -3.77 -6.73
C MET A 289 -12.53 -2.33 -6.98
N MET A 290 -13.50 -2.11 -7.89
CA MET A 290 -14.06 -0.78 -8.13
C MET A 290 -14.88 -0.27 -6.94
N PHE A 291 -15.61 -1.14 -6.24
CA PHE A 291 -16.29 -0.77 -5.02
C PHE A 291 -15.32 -0.26 -3.95
N TYR A 292 -14.24 -0.99 -3.68
CA TYR A 292 -13.22 -0.56 -2.72
C TYR A 292 -12.55 0.74 -3.16
N LEU A 293 -12.20 0.84 -4.43
CA LEU A 293 -11.60 2.04 -5.00
C LEU A 293 -12.50 3.26 -4.81
N ILE A 294 -13.78 3.16 -5.16
CA ILE A 294 -14.74 4.26 -5.05
C ILE A 294 -14.97 4.62 -3.57
N THR A 295 -15.11 3.63 -2.69
CA THR A 295 -15.28 3.87 -1.25
C THR A 295 -14.10 4.62 -0.66
N VAL A 296 -12.88 4.18 -0.97
CA VAL A 296 -11.65 4.81 -0.46
C VAL A 296 -11.46 6.20 -1.08
N LEU A 297 -11.71 6.36 -2.38
CA LEU A 297 -11.62 7.65 -3.05
C LEU A 297 -12.60 8.67 -2.46
N LEU A 298 -13.89 8.30 -2.35
CA LEU A 298 -14.91 9.19 -1.80
C LEU A 298 -14.61 9.59 -0.35
N GLY A 299 -14.22 8.63 0.51
CA GLY A 299 -13.86 8.93 1.89
C GLY A 299 -12.62 9.83 2.00
N THR A 300 -11.68 9.72 1.05
CA THR A 300 -10.45 10.54 1.04
C THR A 300 -10.71 11.97 0.56
N ILE A 301 -11.56 12.15 -0.46
CA ILE A 301 -11.83 13.49 -1.03
C ILE A 301 -12.99 14.21 -0.34
N TYR A 302 -13.88 13.51 0.36
CA TYR A 302 -15.04 14.10 1.03
C TYR A 302 -14.69 15.24 1.99
N PRO A 303 -13.65 15.12 2.86
CA PRO A 303 -13.22 16.23 3.72
C PRO A 303 -12.83 17.49 2.96
N ILE A 304 -12.24 17.35 1.76
CA ILE A 304 -11.85 18.51 0.93
C ILE A 304 -13.09 19.30 0.48
N PHE A 305 -14.13 18.59 0.05
CA PHE A 305 -15.37 19.24 -0.36
C PHE A 305 -16.11 19.91 0.79
N THR A 306 -16.14 19.26 1.96
CA THR A 306 -16.80 19.86 3.14
C THR A 306 -16.06 21.06 3.66
N ASP A 307 -14.73 21.05 3.70
CA ASP A 307 -13.91 22.21 4.08
C ASP A 307 -14.14 23.39 3.10
N ALA A 308 -14.19 23.11 1.80
CA ALA A 308 -14.41 24.14 0.77
C ALA A 308 -15.83 24.73 0.74
N LEU A 309 -16.86 23.97 1.16
CA LEU A 309 -18.26 24.37 1.04
C LEU A 309 -18.88 24.85 2.36
N THR A 310 -18.36 24.43 3.51
CA THR A 310 -19.03 24.61 4.81
C THR A 310 -18.13 25.18 5.90
N ASP A 311 -16.86 25.47 5.65
CA ASP A 311 -15.83 25.84 6.64
C ASP A 311 -15.67 24.83 7.81
N ASN A 312 -16.35 23.68 7.74
CA ASN A 312 -16.28 22.63 8.75
C ASN A 312 -15.16 21.65 8.44
N LYS A 313 -14.12 21.64 9.25
CA LYS A 313 -13.03 20.65 9.16
C LYS A 313 -13.49 19.32 9.73
N ILE A 314 -13.80 18.39 8.87
CA ILE A 314 -14.09 17.02 9.23
C ILE A 314 -12.97 16.09 8.78
N SER A 315 -12.80 14.96 9.46
CA SER A 315 -11.92 13.87 9.05
C SER A 315 -12.71 12.59 8.90
N VAL A 316 -12.38 11.82 7.86
CA VAL A 316 -12.93 10.48 7.63
C VAL A 316 -11.86 9.47 8.00
N GLY A 317 -12.11 8.69 9.03
CA GLY A 317 -11.13 7.76 9.61
C GLY A 317 -11.60 6.31 9.63
N PRO A 318 -10.89 5.44 10.40
CA PRO A 318 -11.13 4.00 10.45
C PRO A 318 -12.59 3.57 10.66
N PRO A 319 -13.41 4.23 11.49
CA PRO A 319 -14.79 3.80 11.69
C PRO A 319 -15.62 3.77 10.40
N PHE A 320 -15.46 4.77 9.52
CA PHE A 320 -16.15 4.84 8.23
C PHE A 320 -15.71 3.70 7.30
N TYR A 321 -14.41 3.58 7.06
CA TYR A 321 -13.89 2.58 6.13
C TYR A 321 -14.15 1.15 6.62
N ASN A 322 -13.96 0.91 7.91
CA ASN A 322 -14.17 -0.41 8.49
C ASN A 322 -15.64 -0.85 8.40
N ALA A 323 -16.58 0.07 8.64
CA ALA A 323 -18.02 -0.24 8.57
C ALA A 323 -18.48 -0.61 7.16
N ILE A 324 -17.89 0.00 6.11
CA ILE A 324 -18.29 -0.24 4.72
C ILE A 324 -17.50 -1.41 4.10
N ILE A 325 -16.18 -1.46 4.32
CA ILE A 325 -15.30 -2.39 3.63
C ILE A 325 -15.40 -3.81 4.21
N PHE A 326 -15.38 -3.97 5.52
CA PHE A 326 -15.30 -5.31 6.13
C PHE A 326 -16.47 -6.23 5.81
N PRO A 327 -17.74 -5.81 5.78
CA PRO A 327 -18.84 -6.69 5.37
C PRO A 327 -18.68 -7.21 3.94
N ILE A 328 -18.18 -6.34 3.04
CA ILE A 328 -17.98 -6.68 1.64
C ILE A 328 -16.75 -7.57 1.45
N VAL A 329 -15.70 -7.42 2.28
CA VAL A 329 -14.53 -8.32 2.28
C VAL A 329 -14.96 -9.77 2.55
N VAL A 330 -15.90 -10.02 3.46
CA VAL A 330 -16.42 -11.38 3.73
C VAL A 330 -16.92 -12.04 2.44
N ILE A 331 -17.78 -11.32 1.70
CA ILE A 331 -18.34 -11.82 0.43
C ILE A 331 -17.24 -11.99 -0.61
N PHE A 332 -16.34 -11.02 -0.72
CA PHE A 332 -15.22 -11.07 -1.65
C PHE A 332 -14.33 -12.29 -1.44
N LEU A 333 -13.97 -12.62 -0.19
CA LEU A 333 -13.15 -13.80 0.13
C LEU A 333 -13.83 -15.10 -0.27
N LEU A 334 -15.15 -15.22 -0.13
CA LEU A 334 -15.90 -16.40 -0.59
C LEU A 334 -15.81 -16.54 -2.11
N PHE A 335 -16.00 -15.45 -2.87
CA PHE A 335 -15.82 -15.47 -4.32
C PHE A 335 -14.39 -15.76 -4.74
N MET A 336 -13.40 -15.21 -4.02
CA MET A 336 -11.98 -15.46 -4.26
C MET A 336 -11.59 -16.93 -4.01
N ALA A 337 -12.21 -17.61 -3.05
CA ALA A 337 -11.98 -19.01 -2.77
C ALA A 337 -12.51 -19.95 -3.87
N VAL A 338 -13.66 -19.61 -4.45
CA VAL A 338 -14.35 -20.46 -5.44
C VAL A 338 -13.91 -20.13 -6.87
N GLY A 339 -13.75 -18.85 -7.21
CA GLY A 339 -13.51 -18.35 -8.57
C GLY A 339 -12.38 -19.04 -9.34
N PRO A 340 -11.21 -19.31 -8.76
CA PRO A 340 -10.10 -19.96 -9.45
C PRO A 340 -10.43 -21.35 -10.02
N LYS A 341 -11.36 -22.07 -9.41
CA LYS A 341 -11.79 -23.42 -9.80
C LYS A 341 -12.84 -23.44 -10.89
N VAL A 342 -13.57 -22.36 -11.06
CA VAL A 342 -14.61 -22.26 -12.08
C VAL A 342 -13.99 -22.43 -13.47
N LYS A 343 -14.63 -23.22 -14.33
CA LYS A 343 -14.19 -23.45 -15.70
C LYS A 343 -14.52 -22.24 -16.59
N TRP A 344 -13.79 -22.08 -17.68
CA TRP A 344 -14.09 -21.11 -18.74
C TRP A 344 -15.42 -21.48 -19.43
N ILE A 345 -16.17 -20.49 -19.87
CA ILE A 345 -17.42 -20.59 -20.64
C ILE A 345 -18.58 -21.09 -19.79
N LYS A 346 -18.51 -22.28 -19.24
CA LYS A 346 -19.58 -22.88 -18.44
C LYS A 346 -19.01 -23.84 -17.41
N ASN A 347 -19.42 -23.70 -16.17
CA ASN A 347 -19.07 -24.62 -15.09
C ASN A 347 -20.31 -25.43 -14.65
N ARG A 348 -20.11 -26.73 -14.42
CA ARG A 348 -21.01 -27.54 -13.59
C ARG A 348 -20.31 -27.61 -12.22
N PHE A 349 -21.00 -27.21 -11.16
CA PHE A 349 -20.45 -27.27 -9.79
C PHE A 349 -20.44 -28.72 -9.30
N GLU A 350 -19.57 -29.55 -9.88
CA GLU A 350 -19.44 -30.98 -9.57
C GLU A 350 -18.92 -31.19 -8.14
N ASP A 351 -18.12 -30.24 -7.61
CA ASP A 351 -17.44 -30.33 -6.31
C ASP A 351 -18.11 -29.52 -5.19
N ILE A 352 -19.38 -29.17 -5.31
CA ILE A 352 -20.07 -28.30 -4.33
C ILE A 352 -20.01 -28.87 -2.91
N LYS A 353 -20.10 -30.20 -2.76
CA LYS A 353 -19.98 -30.89 -1.47
C LYS A 353 -18.66 -30.61 -0.75
N VAL A 354 -17.59 -30.49 -1.52
CA VAL A 354 -16.25 -30.22 -0.97
C VAL A 354 -16.16 -28.80 -0.41
N TYR A 355 -16.75 -27.82 -1.09
CA TYR A 355 -16.80 -26.46 -0.57
C TYR A 355 -17.63 -26.36 0.71
N PHE A 356 -18.75 -27.11 0.81
CA PHE A 356 -19.50 -27.22 2.06
C PHE A 356 -18.66 -27.85 3.19
N LEU A 357 -17.88 -28.88 2.90
CA LEU A 357 -16.98 -29.48 3.91
C LEU A 357 -15.88 -28.52 4.34
N ILE A 358 -15.29 -27.75 3.42
CA ILE A 358 -14.28 -26.74 3.75
C ILE A 358 -14.91 -25.63 4.60
N LEU A 359 -16.11 -25.18 4.25
CA LEU A 359 -16.82 -24.16 5.02
C LEU A 359 -17.15 -24.67 6.44
N ALA A 360 -17.64 -25.90 6.57
CA ALA A 360 -17.88 -26.53 7.88
C ALA A 360 -16.60 -26.63 8.70
N GLY A 361 -15.49 -27.05 8.10
CA GLY A 361 -14.17 -27.06 8.74
C GLY A 361 -13.70 -25.66 9.19
N SER A 362 -13.96 -24.65 8.37
CA SER A 362 -13.62 -23.25 8.71
C SER A 362 -14.45 -22.74 9.90
N ILE A 363 -15.74 -23.13 9.97
CA ILE A 363 -16.62 -22.80 11.08
C ILE A 363 -16.12 -23.50 12.36
N ILE A 364 -15.78 -24.79 12.28
CA ILE A 364 -15.25 -25.54 13.45
C ILE A 364 -13.96 -24.90 13.96
N LEU A 365 -13.03 -24.55 13.08
CA LEU A 365 -11.79 -23.88 13.45
C LEU A 365 -12.06 -22.51 14.10
N ASN A 366 -13.02 -21.74 13.58
CA ASN A 366 -13.40 -20.47 14.21
C ASN A 366 -14.01 -20.70 15.61
N ILE A 367 -14.84 -21.71 15.81
CA ILE A 367 -15.40 -22.05 17.13
C ILE A 367 -14.27 -22.40 18.10
N LEU A 368 -13.25 -23.14 17.68
CA LEU A 368 -12.08 -23.43 18.52
C LEU A 368 -11.32 -22.15 18.91
N ILE A 369 -11.20 -21.19 17.99
CA ILE A 369 -10.60 -19.87 18.28
C ILE A 369 -11.44 -19.12 19.31
N LEU A 370 -12.78 -19.16 19.19
CA LEU A 370 -13.70 -18.49 20.10
C LEU A 370 -13.59 -18.95 21.57
N VAL A 371 -13.16 -20.18 21.81
CA VAL A 371 -12.94 -20.68 23.19
C VAL A 371 -11.92 -19.82 23.94
N PHE A 372 -11.00 -19.18 23.22
CA PHE A 372 -9.95 -18.31 23.80
C PHE A 372 -10.33 -16.83 23.85
N ILE A 373 -11.53 -16.44 23.38
CA ILE A 373 -11.96 -15.04 23.26
C ILE A 373 -13.06 -14.73 24.27
N LYS A 374 -12.87 -13.70 25.10
CA LYS A 374 -13.86 -13.24 26.08
C LYS A 374 -14.95 -12.34 25.49
N SER A 375 -14.65 -11.65 24.41
CA SER A 375 -15.57 -10.73 23.72
C SER A 375 -15.31 -10.78 22.21
N TYR A 376 -16.37 -10.88 21.42
CA TYR A 376 -16.27 -10.97 19.95
C TYR A 376 -17.39 -10.20 19.28
N SER A 377 -17.11 -9.69 18.08
CA SER A 377 -18.14 -9.17 17.19
C SER A 377 -18.56 -10.24 16.18
N ILE A 378 -19.81 -10.21 15.76
CA ILE A 378 -20.35 -11.11 14.74
C ILE A 378 -19.56 -10.95 13.42
N LEU A 379 -19.25 -9.71 13.06
CA LEU A 379 -18.50 -9.40 11.83
C LEU A 379 -17.09 -10.02 11.84
N SER A 380 -16.38 -9.93 12.98
CA SER A 380 -15.04 -10.53 13.11
C SER A 380 -15.06 -12.04 12.89
N ASN A 381 -16.11 -12.74 13.34
CA ASN A 381 -16.26 -14.17 13.10
C ASN A 381 -16.44 -14.49 11.62
N PHE A 382 -17.28 -13.73 10.91
CA PHE A 382 -17.46 -13.92 9.47
C PHE A 382 -16.16 -13.66 8.70
N ILE A 383 -15.37 -12.66 9.10
CA ILE A 383 -14.05 -12.37 8.51
C ILE A 383 -13.11 -13.57 8.70
N ILE A 384 -13.01 -14.11 9.92
CA ILE A 384 -12.14 -15.26 10.21
C ILE A 384 -12.59 -16.49 9.43
N ILE A 385 -13.90 -16.81 9.43
CA ILE A 385 -14.44 -17.96 8.70
C ILE A 385 -14.14 -17.85 7.19
N SER A 386 -14.40 -16.69 6.59
CA SER A 386 -14.15 -16.47 5.17
C SER A 386 -12.68 -16.51 4.80
N ALA A 387 -11.80 -15.99 5.67
CA ALA A 387 -10.35 -16.07 5.50
C ALA A 387 -9.85 -17.52 5.58
N LEU A 388 -10.28 -18.29 6.58
CA LEU A 388 -9.97 -19.72 6.71
C LEU A 388 -10.49 -20.52 5.50
N PHE A 389 -11.70 -20.21 5.04
CA PHE A 389 -12.28 -20.83 3.85
C PHE A 389 -11.42 -20.59 2.61
N LEU A 390 -10.94 -19.36 2.39
CA LEU A 390 -10.02 -19.03 1.29
C LEU A 390 -8.68 -19.76 1.42
N ILE A 391 -8.07 -19.79 2.62
CA ILE A 391 -6.80 -20.46 2.86
C ILE A 391 -6.91 -21.95 2.55
N ILE A 392 -7.89 -22.65 3.16
CA ILE A 392 -8.06 -24.10 2.99
C ILE A 392 -8.38 -24.43 1.53
N SER A 393 -9.23 -23.64 0.86
CA SER A 393 -9.54 -23.81 -0.56
C SER A 393 -8.31 -23.67 -1.44
N SER A 394 -7.46 -22.66 -1.18
CA SER A 394 -6.24 -22.40 -1.95
C SER A 394 -5.19 -23.49 -1.73
N LEU A 395 -5.00 -23.97 -0.50
CA LEU A 395 -4.07 -25.08 -0.18
C LEU A 395 -4.53 -26.40 -0.79
N LYS A 396 -5.84 -26.70 -0.75
CA LYS A 396 -6.40 -27.88 -1.44
C LYS A 396 -6.14 -27.82 -2.94
N ASP A 397 -6.25 -26.62 -3.54
CA ASP A 397 -5.92 -26.40 -4.95
C ASP A 397 -4.46 -26.76 -5.24
N GLY A 398 -3.55 -26.38 -4.33
CA GLY A 398 -2.14 -26.73 -4.40
C GLY A 398 -1.91 -28.25 -4.43
N VAL A 399 -2.50 -28.96 -3.48
CA VAL A 399 -2.39 -30.44 -3.41
C VAL A 399 -2.94 -31.09 -4.67
N SER A 400 -4.13 -30.67 -5.12
CA SER A 400 -4.76 -31.21 -6.35
C SER A 400 -3.93 -30.92 -7.61
N ALA A 401 -3.25 -29.78 -7.66
CA ALA A 401 -2.41 -29.40 -8.79
C ALA A 401 -1.08 -30.17 -8.82
N ILE A 402 -0.49 -30.49 -7.66
CA ILE A 402 0.67 -31.37 -7.54
C ILE A 402 0.36 -32.75 -8.14
N GLN A 403 -0.77 -33.32 -7.75
CA GLN A 403 -1.22 -34.64 -8.24
C GLN A 403 -1.43 -34.67 -9.77
N LYS A 404 -1.78 -33.53 -10.38
CA LYS A 404 -2.06 -33.40 -11.83
C LYS A 404 -0.92 -32.84 -12.66
N ASN A 405 0.28 -32.64 -12.10
CA ASN A 405 1.42 -31.96 -12.75
C ASN A 405 1.07 -30.61 -13.42
N SER A 406 0.12 -29.88 -12.86
CA SER A 406 -0.41 -28.62 -13.43
C SER A 406 -0.36 -27.46 -12.43
N ILE A 407 0.76 -27.32 -11.70
CA ILE A 407 0.87 -26.38 -10.57
C ILE A 407 0.96 -24.94 -11.04
N ASP A 408 0.04 -24.10 -10.58
CA ASP A 408 0.12 -22.64 -10.67
C ASP A 408 0.45 -22.04 -9.28
N LEU A 409 1.73 -22.24 -8.88
CA LEU A 409 2.24 -21.80 -7.57
C LEU A 409 2.02 -20.31 -7.33
N ALA A 410 2.19 -19.47 -8.35
CA ALA A 410 2.02 -18.04 -8.26
C ALA A 410 0.62 -17.68 -7.72
N ARG A 411 -0.43 -18.26 -8.31
CA ARG A 411 -1.81 -18.05 -7.90
C ARG A 411 -2.08 -18.59 -6.49
N ILE A 412 -1.64 -19.81 -6.21
CA ILE A 412 -1.89 -20.48 -4.93
C ILE A 412 -1.28 -19.67 -3.80
N ILE A 413 0.00 -19.27 -3.95
CA ILE A 413 0.71 -18.48 -2.95
C ILE A 413 0.01 -17.12 -2.76
N SER A 414 -0.28 -16.36 -3.82
CA SER A 414 -0.91 -15.05 -3.69
C SER A 414 -2.28 -15.12 -3.01
N HIS A 415 -3.14 -16.08 -3.40
CA HIS A 415 -4.48 -16.20 -2.84
C HIS A 415 -4.46 -16.71 -1.39
N ALA A 416 -3.67 -17.75 -1.09
CA ALA A 416 -3.54 -18.24 0.28
C ALA A 416 -2.97 -17.16 1.20
N SER A 417 -1.95 -16.42 0.74
CA SER A 417 -1.33 -15.36 1.53
C SER A 417 -2.26 -14.17 1.76
N PHE A 418 -3.14 -13.86 0.80
CA PHE A 418 -4.20 -12.86 1.04
C PHE A 418 -5.20 -13.33 2.11
N GLY A 419 -5.56 -14.61 2.09
CA GLY A 419 -6.35 -15.22 3.16
C GLY A 419 -5.65 -15.14 4.52
N PHE A 420 -4.35 -15.45 4.59
CA PHE A 420 -3.55 -15.30 5.81
C PHE A 420 -3.47 -13.84 6.27
N LEU A 421 -3.29 -12.89 5.36
CA LEU A 421 -3.26 -11.47 5.68
C LEU A 421 -4.56 -11.05 6.39
N VAL A 422 -5.72 -11.37 5.81
CA VAL A 422 -7.02 -11.02 6.40
C VAL A 422 -7.25 -11.75 7.73
N LEU A 423 -6.85 -13.01 7.83
CA LEU A 423 -6.92 -13.79 9.07
C LEU A 423 -6.11 -13.12 10.19
N PHE A 424 -4.84 -12.78 9.92
CA PHE A 424 -3.97 -12.19 10.93
C PHE A 424 -4.39 -10.76 11.30
N ILE A 425 -4.93 -9.98 10.37
CA ILE A 425 -5.54 -8.67 10.66
C ILE A 425 -6.73 -8.86 11.61
N GLY A 426 -7.62 -9.81 11.32
CA GLY A 426 -8.77 -10.11 12.17
C GLY A 426 -8.38 -10.56 13.58
N LEU A 427 -7.41 -11.48 13.68
CA LEU A 427 -6.91 -11.96 14.96
C LEU A 427 -6.15 -10.88 15.74
N ASN A 428 -5.34 -10.07 15.04
CA ASN A 428 -4.67 -8.94 15.65
C ASN A 428 -5.68 -7.97 16.27
N HIS A 429 -6.72 -7.61 15.52
CA HIS A 429 -7.77 -6.70 16.00
C HIS A 429 -8.48 -7.24 17.26
N ILE A 430 -8.81 -8.53 17.30
CA ILE A 430 -9.55 -9.16 18.41
C ILE A 430 -8.71 -9.26 19.68
N PHE A 431 -7.43 -9.63 19.55
CA PHE A 431 -6.55 -9.94 20.68
C PHE A 431 -5.60 -8.80 21.06
N SER A 432 -5.70 -7.63 20.42
CA SER A 432 -4.90 -6.46 20.79
C SER A 432 -5.38 -5.89 22.12
N ILE A 433 -4.40 -5.44 22.93
CA ILE A 433 -4.62 -4.71 24.16
C ILE A 433 -3.92 -3.37 24.05
N GLU A 434 -4.58 -2.31 24.45
CA GLU A 434 -4.01 -0.95 24.46
C GLU A 434 -4.36 -0.27 25.78
N ARG A 435 -3.37 0.37 26.42
CA ARG A 435 -3.53 1.12 27.68
C ARG A 435 -2.58 2.30 27.72
N ASP A 436 -3.10 3.42 28.21
CA ASP A 436 -2.36 4.65 28.44
C ASP A 436 -2.28 4.94 29.93
N TYR A 437 -1.09 5.25 30.43
CA TYR A 437 -0.83 5.57 31.82
C TYR A 437 0.13 6.75 31.97
N ASN A 438 -0.15 7.58 32.97
CA ASN A 438 0.83 8.53 33.49
C ASN A 438 1.59 7.86 34.65
N ILE A 439 2.90 7.80 34.56
CA ILE A 439 3.77 7.09 35.51
C ILE A 439 5.00 7.93 35.86
N LYS A 440 5.43 7.88 37.13
CA LYS A 440 6.71 8.42 37.61
C LYS A 440 7.81 7.37 37.61
N VAL A 441 9.07 7.82 37.64
CA VAL A 441 10.20 6.92 37.88
C VAL A 441 10.03 6.18 39.21
N GLY A 442 10.21 4.87 39.19
CA GLY A 442 10.03 3.97 40.32
C GLY A 442 8.59 3.47 40.54
N GLU A 443 7.59 4.09 39.90
CA GLU A 443 6.17 3.69 40.04
C GLU A 443 5.85 2.46 39.17
N THR A 444 4.90 1.64 39.67
CA THR A 444 4.37 0.47 38.96
C THR A 444 2.85 0.63 38.75
N LYS A 445 2.40 0.41 37.50
CA LYS A 445 0.98 0.34 37.14
C LYS A 445 0.61 -1.11 36.78
N ASN A 446 -0.50 -1.58 37.32
CA ASN A 446 -1.04 -2.92 37.08
C ASN A 446 -2.31 -2.82 36.22
N PHE A 447 -2.46 -3.69 35.23
CA PHE A 447 -3.68 -3.83 34.46
C PHE A 447 -3.81 -5.25 33.92
N GLU A 448 -5.02 -5.79 33.98
CA GLU A 448 -5.30 -7.17 33.60
C GLU A 448 -4.24 -8.14 34.16
N ASN A 449 -3.44 -8.72 33.30
CA ASN A 449 -2.40 -9.69 33.63
C ASN A 449 -0.98 -9.10 33.52
N TYR A 450 -0.85 -7.77 33.42
CA TYR A 450 0.44 -7.11 33.20
C TYR A 450 0.73 -6.11 34.31
N SER A 451 2.02 -5.96 34.63
CA SER A 451 2.53 -4.84 35.41
C SER A 451 3.59 -4.11 34.61
N ILE A 452 3.54 -2.77 34.59
CA ILE A 452 4.53 -1.91 33.95
C ILE A 452 5.17 -1.04 35.02
N LYS A 453 6.51 -1.04 35.08
CA LYS A 453 7.30 -0.23 36.00
C LYS A 453 8.29 0.62 35.19
N LEU A 454 8.29 1.93 35.40
CA LEU A 454 9.35 2.81 34.90
C LEU A 454 10.53 2.77 35.88
N GLU A 455 11.59 2.03 35.56
CA GLU A 455 12.72 1.84 36.49
C GLU A 455 13.60 3.07 36.56
N LYS A 456 13.98 3.63 35.40
CA LYS A 456 14.90 4.77 35.31
C LYS A 456 14.80 5.50 33.97
N LEU A 457 15.37 6.70 33.93
CA LEU A 457 15.59 7.50 32.76
C LEU A 457 17.09 7.73 32.58
N ASP A 458 17.61 7.46 31.40
CA ASP A 458 19.01 7.68 31.04
C ASP A 458 19.06 8.75 29.93
N LEU A 459 19.90 9.78 30.13
CA LEU A 459 20.18 10.75 29.07
C LEU A 459 21.43 10.27 28.30
N LYS A 460 21.31 10.18 26.96
CA LYS A 460 22.44 9.82 26.08
C LYS A 460 22.60 10.80 24.93
N ASP A 461 23.84 11.11 24.63
CA ASP A 461 24.22 11.92 23.47
C ASP A 461 24.57 11.01 22.28
N PHE A 462 23.99 11.32 21.12
CA PHE A 462 24.28 10.70 19.83
C PHE A 462 24.79 11.75 18.84
N PRO A 463 25.38 11.35 17.70
CA PRO A 463 26.03 12.33 16.80
C PRO A 463 25.11 13.43 16.27
N ASN A 464 23.80 13.19 16.15
CA ASN A 464 22.82 14.12 15.56
C ASN A 464 21.58 14.38 16.43
N TYR A 465 21.50 13.80 17.63
CA TYR A 465 20.41 14.03 18.60
C TYR A 465 20.85 13.67 20.02
N LYS A 466 20.10 14.14 21.00
CA LYS A 466 20.14 13.68 22.38
C LYS A 466 18.89 12.86 22.66
N ALA A 467 19.00 11.79 23.44
CA ALA A 467 17.87 10.93 23.78
C ALA A 467 17.68 10.82 25.30
N VAL A 468 16.43 10.99 25.72
CA VAL A 468 15.97 10.55 27.06
C VAL A 468 15.38 9.15 26.87
N ILE A 469 16.05 8.14 27.42
CA ILE A 469 15.72 6.74 27.27
C ILE A 469 15.06 6.25 28.56
N GLY A 470 13.77 5.88 28.47
CA GLY A 470 13.06 5.24 29.59
C GLY A 470 13.36 3.74 29.61
N THR A 471 13.76 3.20 30.76
CA THR A 471 13.84 1.75 30.96
C THR A 471 12.56 1.28 31.64
N LEU A 472 11.71 0.58 30.90
CA LEU A 472 10.44 0.05 31.41
C LEU A 472 10.47 -1.47 31.46
N GLU A 473 10.11 -1.98 32.64
CA GLU A 473 9.94 -3.40 32.91
C GLU A 473 8.47 -3.77 32.75
N ILE A 474 8.20 -4.77 31.91
CA ILE A 474 6.86 -5.32 31.70
C ILE A 474 6.87 -6.77 32.15
N ASN A 475 6.07 -7.08 33.16
CA ASN A 475 5.89 -8.44 33.64
C ASN A 475 4.48 -8.93 33.28
N ASN A 476 4.40 -10.19 32.89
CA ASN A 476 3.11 -10.87 32.73
C ASN A 476 2.87 -11.74 33.97
N ASN A 477 1.81 -11.47 34.69
CA ASN A 477 1.49 -12.14 35.96
C ASN A 477 1.23 -13.65 35.85
N PHE A 478 0.99 -14.15 34.61
CA PHE A 478 0.78 -15.58 34.32
C PHE A 478 2.01 -16.30 33.79
N SER A 479 3.04 -15.59 33.42
CA SER A 479 4.29 -16.14 32.94
C SER A 479 5.44 -15.47 33.66
N SER A 480 6.51 -16.19 33.94
CA SER A 480 7.76 -15.62 34.48
C SER A 480 8.50 -14.74 33.46
N GLU A 481 7.83 -14.33 32.37
CA GLU A 481 8.42 -13.56 31.30
C GLU A 481 8.56 -12.09 31.70
N LYS A 482 9.79 -11.68 31.92
CA LYS A 482 10.18 -10.29 32.16
C LYS A 482 10.67 -9.68 30.84
N ASN A 483 10.04 -8.59 30.42
CA ASN A 483 10.41 -7.86 29.21
C ASN A 483 10.89 -6.45 29.56
N ILE A 484 12.03 -6.04 29.03
CA ILE A 484 12.55 -4.69 29.16
C ILE A 484 12.37 -4.00 27.83
N LEU A 485 11.67 -2.86 27.83
CA LEU A 485 11.52 -1.97 26.70
C LEU A 485 12.14 -0.62 27.00
N LYS A 486 12.68 0.03 25.95
CA LYS A 486 13.41 1.28 26.06
C LYS A 486 12.91 2.30 25.03
N PRO A 487 11.73 2.90 25.21
CA PRO A 487 11.27 3.99 24.37
C PRO A 487 12.16 5.23 24.57
N GLU A 488 12.25 6.06 23.54
CA GLU A 488 13.13 7.24 23.54
C GLU A 488 12.34 8.51 23.23
N ILE A 489 12.71 9.59 23.91
CA ILE A 489 12.35 10.94 23.52
C ILE A 489 13.61 11.53 22.92
N ARG A 490 13.64 11.77 21.59
CA ARG A 490 14.79 12.30 20.88
C ARG A 490 14.67 13.79 20.66
N ILE A 491 15.74 14.50 20.96
CA ILE A 491 15.86 15.94 20.82
C ILE A 491 16.91 16.19 19.75
N TYR A 492 16.47 16.65 18.59
CA TYR A 492 17.34 16.98 17.46
C TYR A 492 17.67 18.46 17.46
N ASP A 493 18.90 18.80 17.08
CA ASP A 493 19.33 20.20 16.95
C ASP A 493 19.16 20.74 15.53
N ASN A 494 19.26 19.87 14.51
CA ASN A 494 19.24 20.24 13.10
C ASN A 494 18.34 19.32 12.24
N PRO A 495 17.10 19.71 11.95
CA PRO A 495 16.32 20.84 12.48
C PRO A 495 15.95 20.59 13.95
N LYS A 496 15.70 21.68 14.68
CA LYS A 496 15.31 21.61 16.08
C LYS A 496 13.92 20.97 16.20
N THR A 497 13.88 19.72 16.65
CA THR A 497 12.66 18.89 16.64
C THR A 497 12.72 17.87 17.78
N LEU A 498 11.54 17.59 18.35
CA LEU A 498 11.33 16.53 19.34
C LEU A 498 10.59 15.38 18.66
N THR A 499 11.09 14.13 18.82
CA THR A 499 10.39 12.92 18.38
C THR A 499 10.24 11.92 19.52
N TYR A 500 9.25 11.02 19.37
CA TYR A 500 8.92 10.00 20.35
C TYR A 500 9.03 8.62 19.69
N GLU A 501 10.11 7.92 20.01
CA GLU A 501 10.42 6.64 19.39
C GLU A 501 9.84 5.48 20.19
N ALA A 502 9.13 4.62 19.50
CA ALA A 502 8.56 3.41 20.09
C ALA A 502 9.65 2.37 20.39
N SER A 503 9.56 1.71 21.54
CA SER A 503 10.30 0.47 21.77
C SER A 503 9.41 -0.72 21.47
N ILE A 504 9.84 -1.55 20.52
CA ILE A 504 9.07 -2.70 20.04
C ILE A 504 9.86 -3.98 20.29
N LYS A 505 9.25 -4.93 20.99
CA LYS A 505 9.81 -6.27 21.16
C LYS A 505 8.94 -7.27 20.42
N THR A 506 9.40 -7.72 19.27
CA THR A 506 8.71 -8.64 18.38
C THR A 506 9.09 -10.09 18.67
N ASN A 507 8.08 -10.98 18.68
CA ASN A 507 8.26 -12.42 18.58
C ASN A 507 7.21 -13.03 17.62
N LEU A 508 7.25 -14.33 17.38
CA LEU A 508 6.36 -15.00 16.44
C LEU A 508 4.86 -14.92 16.81
N LEU A 509 4.53 -14.66 18.08
CA LEU A 509 3.14 -14.65 18.57
C LEU A 509 2.61 -13.25 18.83
N LYS A 510 3.46 -12.31 19.20
CA LYS A 510 3.02 -10.96 19.62
C LYS A 510 4.17 -9.96 19.57
N ASP A 511 3.81 -8.70 19.41
CA ASP A 511 4.66 -7.56 19.70
C ASP A 511 4.24 -6.93 21.02
N TYR A 512 5.22 -6.54 21.81
CA TYR A 512 5.06 -5.55 22.84
C TYR A 512 5.52 -4.22 22.28
N TYR A 513 4.62 -3.28 22.22
CA TYR A 513 4.84 -1.95 21.67
C TYR A 513 4.66 -0.93 22.80
N LEU A 514 5.61 -0.01 22.93
CA LEU A 514 5.59 0.96 24.00
C LEU A 514 6.16 2.30 23.54
N THR A 515 5.40 3.37 23.71
CA THR A 515 5.85 4.74 23.53
C THR A 515 5.89 5.48 24.85
N MET A 516 6.74 6.49 24.95
CA MET A 516 6.86 7.36 26.08
C MET A 516 6.89 8.82 25.61
N SER A 517 6.09 9.67 26.26
CA SER A 517 6.11 11.11 26.03
C SER A 517 6.16 11.87 27.36
N ASN A 518 6.74 13.07 27.33
CA ASN A 518 6.77 13.95 28.49
C ASN A 518 5.42 14.64 28.68
N ILE A 519 5.09 14.95 29.92
CA ILE A 519 3.96 15.81 30.28
C ILE A 519 4.56 17.14 30.75
N ASP A 520 4.15 18.24 30.12
CA ASP A 520 4.69 19.56 30.43
C ASP A 520 4.54 19.92 31.91
N ARG A 521 5.64 20.39 32.50
CA ARG A 521 5.72 20.83 33.91
C ARG A 521 5.35 19.76 34.92
N SER A 522 5.55 18.47 34.60
CA SER A 522 5.24 17.34 35.47
C SER A 522 6.39 16.34 35.54
N ASP A 523 6.53 15.63 36.69
CA ASP A 523 7.44 14.50 36.84
C ASP A 523 6.86 13.19 36.30
N TYR A 524 5.68 13.26 35.68
CA TYR A 524 5.02 12.14 35.04
C TYR A 524 5.36 12.05 33.57
N TYR A 525 5.45 10.81 33.09
CA TYR A 525 5.57 10.47 31.68
C TYR A 525 4.30 9.73 31.26
N ASN A 526 3.76 10.10 30.09
CA ASN A 526 2.69 9.34 29.48
C ASN A 526 3.29 8.11 28.79
N ILE A 527 2.84 6.93 29.17
CA ILE A 527 3.26 5.64 28.62
C ILE A 527 2.07 4.99 27.95
N LYS A 528 2.18 4.80 26.64
CA LYS A 528 1.22 4.05 25.84
C LYS A 528 1.76 2.65 25.61
N PHE A 529 1.13 1.67 26.23
CA PHE A 529 1.46 0.26 26.06
C PHE A 529 0.45 -0.43 25.16
N GLN A 530 0.95 -1.21 24.21
CA GLN A 530 0.12 -2.05 23.36
C GLN A 530 0.72 -3.46 23.25
N LYS A 531 -0.16 -4.47 23.27
CA LYS A 531 0.16 -5.83 22.88
C LYS A 531 -0.51 -6.10 21.54
N LYS A 532 0.28 -6.34 20.49
CA LYS A 532 -0.19 -6.59 19.13
C LYS A 532 0.12 -8.03 18.72
N PRO A 533 -0.86 -8.96 18.78
CA PRO A 533 -0.63 -10.34 18.40
C PRO A 533 -0.42 -10.49 16.89
N LEU A 534 0.44 -11.45 16.52
CA LEU A 534 0.63 -11.93 15.15
C LEU A 534 1.06 -10.85 14.13
N MET A 535 1.64 -9.73 14.58
CA MET A 535 2.01 -8.61 13.72
C MET A 535 3.01 -9.01 12.63
N ILE A 536 4.02 -9.81 12.99
CA ILE A 536 5.01 -10.32 12.03
C ILE A 536 4.38 -11.12 10.88
N TRP A 537 3.29 -11.85 11.15
CA TRP A 537 2.60 -12.65 10.15
C TRP A 537 1.80 -11.80 9.15
N ILE A 538 1.35 -10.60 9.55
CA ILE A 538 0.77 -9.61 8.63
C ILE A 538 1.83 -9.23 7.59
N TRP A 539 3.05 -8.88 8.03
CA TRP A 539 4.17 -8.53 7.15
C TRP A 539 4.57 -9.68 6.22
N ILE A 540 4.75 -10.87 6.78
CA ILE A 540 5.09 -12.09 6.02
C ILE A 540 4.02 -12.38 4.96
N SER A 541 2.74 -12.24 5.29
CA SER A 541 1.64 -12.48 4.34
C SER A 541 1.73 -11.55 3.12
N VAL A 542 2.02 -10.27 3.31
CA VAL A 542 2.18 -9.33 2.20
C VAL A 542 3.42 -9.65 1.36
N VAL A 543 4.55 -10.00 2.00
CA VAL A 543 5.76 -10.44 1.28
C VAL A 543 5.46 -11.67 0.43
N MET A 544 4.71 -12.64 0.95
CA MET A 544 4.34 -13.84 0.21
C MET A 544 3.39 -13.54 -0.97
N ILE A 545 2.50 -12.56 -0.85
CA ILE A 545 1.68 -12.07 -1.97
C ILE A 545 2.58 -11.57 -3.11
N VAL A 546 3.60 -10.78 -2.77
CA VAL A 546 4.58 -10.24 -3.73
C VAL A 546 5.41 -11.35 -4.37
N ILE A 547 5.86 -12.32 -3.58
CA ILE A 547 6.59 -13.51 -4.08
C ILE A 547 5.72 -14.24 -5.12
N GLY A 548 4.42 -14.44 -4.86
CA GLY A 548 3.50 -15.00 -5.82
C GLY A 548 3.44 -14.20 -7.14
N GLY A 549 3.44 -12.87 -7.06
CA GLY A 549 3.53 -11.99 -8.22
C GLY A 549 4.83 -12.17 -9.02
N PHE A 550 5.98 -12.17 -8.36
CA PHE A 550 7.28 -12.39 -9.04
C PHE A 550 7.40 -13.79 -9.64
N LEU A 551 6.89 -14.83 -8.98
CA LEU A 551 6.84 -16.17 -9.56
C LEU A 551 6.04 -16.20 -10.88
N ARG A 552 4.96 -15.42 -10.96
CA ARG A 552 4.20 -15.26 -12.20
C ARG A 552 5.00 -14.54 -13.28
N LEU A 553 5.76 -13.52 -12.91
CA LEU A 553 6.61 -12.76 -13.83
C LEU A 553 7.68 -13.66 -14.45
N PHE A 554 8.40 -14.47 -13.63
CA PHE A 554 9.41 -15.40 -14.11
C PHE A 554 8.83 -16.49 -15.01
N LYS A 555 7.63 -17.00 -14.69
CA LYS A 555 6.92 -17.96 -15.56
C LYS A 555 6.58 -17.33 -16.91
N ASN A 556 6.10 -16.10 -16.93
CA ASN A 556 5.81 -15.38 -18.16
C ASN A 556 7.08 -15.19 -19.01
N ALA A 557 8.20 -14.82 -18.40
CA ALA A 557 9.48 -14.62 -19.08
C ALA A 557 10.06 -15.90 -19.70
N LYS A 558 9.77 -17.08 -19.13
CA LYS A 558 10.24 -18.37 -19.67
C LYS A 558 9.48 -18.83 -20.93
N TYR A 559 8.29 -18.30 -21.17
CA TYR A 559 7.41 -18.68 -22.29
C TYR A 559 7.21 -17.54 -23.29
N SER A 560 7.85 -16.39 -23.10
CA SER A 560 8.00 -15.30 -24.07
C SER A 560 9.34 -15.40 -24.80
#